data_ac2dc4aee4cf4d6fc2b147c06e16ba92
#
_entry.id   ac2dc4aee4cf4d6fc2b147c06e16ba92
#
_cell.length_a   1.000
_cell.length_b   1.000
_cell.length_c   1.000
_cell.angle_alpha   90.00
_cell.angle_beta   90.00
_cell.angle_gamma   90.00
#
_symmetry.space_group_name_H-M   'P 1'
#
loop_
_entity.id
_entity.type
_entity.pdbx_description
1 polymer ?
#
loop_
_entity_poly.entity_id
_entity_poly.type
_entity_poly.pdbx_seq_one_letter_code
_entity_poly.pdbx_strand_id
1 'polypeptide(L)'
;MNCFRSFIYLIGVFLLVQCNKSAGAEEVHYDTIQHQQKTDTVQKDTVVKKEIKYHAFVVKNKNKDFKTLEKKYSQEELHAILAINRLDYKNRWRADTLVVPDVLEKDFTVYSPFPKNVSAAKNIQKLAMFSYAIHAYALYENGSLIKWGPTSMGKKATPTKMGLTFTNWKKKIAISTVNSDWKLRWNFNLYNYLGIGWHQYDLPGHHASHSCVRLLEEDAYFMYNWADEWILNKKGTVALAKGTPVIIFGPPVFNKKPWLQLIKSPHANDYIEDQINHEIQPFISEILKQQNIKRQYLEHSP
;
A
#
# COMPACT_ATOMS: atom_id res chain seq x y z
N MET A 1 -15.46 -52.54 33.58
CA MET A 1 -16.29 -52.27 34.78
C MET A 1 -17.14 -51.02 34.47
N ASN A 2 -18.43 -51.31 34.46
CA ASN A 2 -19.55 -50.42 34.13
C ASN A 2 -19.65 -49.17 35.06
N CYS A 3 -20.11 -48.09 34.53
CA CYS A 3 -21.29 -47.43 35.09
C CYS A 3 -21.89 -46.39 34.14
N PHE A 4 -23.07 -46.70 33.70
CA PHE A 4 -24.12 -45.90 33.09
C PHE A 4 -24.71 -44.89 34.10
N ARG A 5 -25.23 -43.75 33.62
CA ARG A 5 -26.49 -43.11 34.06
C ARG A 5 -26.54 -41.69 33.43
N SER A 6 -27.45 -41.30 32.79
CA SER A 6 -28.94 -41.38 32.58
C SER A 6 -29.45 -39.95 32.33
N PHE A 7 -30.25 -39.86 31.30
CA PHE A 7 -31.11 -38.76 30.85
C PHE A 7 -31.98 -38.13 31.93
N ILE A 8 -32.23 -36.83 31.88
CA ILE A 8 -33.50 -36.24 32.29
C ILE A 8 -33.92 -35.16 31.28
N TYR A 9 -35.02 -35.44 30.58
CA TYR A 9 -35.84 -34.49 29.85
C TYR A 9 -36.73 -33.71 30.79
N LEU A 10 -36.85 -32.39 30.64
CA LEU A 10 -37.92 -31.61 31.26
C LEU A 10 -38.66 -30.84 30.17
N ILE A 11 -39.89 -31.31 29.92
CA ILE A 11 -40.94 -30.69 29.12
C ILE A 11 -41.64 -29.65 30.01
N GLY A 12 -41.67 -28.40 29.61
CA GLY A 12 -42.43 -27.34 30.28
C GLY A 12 -43.46 -26.71 29.34
N VAL A 13 -44.69 -26.84 29.75
CA VAL A 13 -45.94 -26.60 29.05
C VAL A 13 -46.24 -25.11 28.84
N PHE A 14 -46.78 -24.81 27.67
CA PHE A 14 -47.45 -23.55 27.29
C PHE A 14 -48.64 -23.21 28.14
N LEU A 15 -48.78 -21.95 28.53
CA LEU A 15 -50.07 -21.35 28.93
C LEU A 15 -50.30 -20.06 28.14
N LEU A 16 -51.25 -20.13 27.23
CA LEU A 16 -51.89 -19.00 26.56
C LEU A 16 -52.86 -18.31 27.53
N VAL A 17 -52.69 -17.01 27.69
CA VAL A 17 -53.76 -16.17 28.27
C VAL A 17 -54.13 -15.12 27.24
N GLN A 18 -55.32 -15.28 26.63
CA GLN A 18 -56.04 -14.23 25.94
C GLN A 18 -56.76 -13.34 26.97
N CYS A 19 -56.61 -12.05 26.85
CA CYS A 19 -57.55 -11.08 27.38
C CYS A 19 -57.85 -10.02 26.33
N ASN A 20 -59.10 -10.10 25.87
CA ASN A 20 -59.76 -9.10 25.03
C ASN A 20 -60.33 -8.01 25.95
N LYS A 21 -60.08 -6.73 25.65
CA LYS A 21 -61.00 -5.64 25.97
C LYS A 21 -60.81 -4.47 25.01
N SER A 22 -61.87 -4.21 24.31
CA SER A 22 -62.13 -3.04 23.44
C SER A 22 -62.32 -1.79 24.27
N ALA A 23 -61.78 -0.65 23.80
CA ALA A 23 -62.39 0.67 23.95
C ALA A 23 -61.70 1.73 23.10
N GLY A 24 -62.48 2.45 22.30
CA GLY A 24 -62.30 3.87 21.99
C GLY A 24 -61.34 4.19 20.83
N ALA A 25 -61.89 4.34 19.64
CA ALA A 25 -61.22 4.98 18.51
C ALA A 25 -61.27 6.52 18.70
N GLU A 26 -60.11 7.17 18.74
CA GLU A 26 -59.95 8.56 18.35
C GLU A 26 -59.14 8.60 17.06
N GLU A 27 -59.78 9.03 15.96
CA GLU A 27 -59.14 9.30 14.69
C GLU A 27 -58.25 10.56 14.84
N VAL A 28 -56.93 10.36 14.82
CA VAL A 28 -55.97 11.44 14.61
C VAL A 28 -55.63 11.48 13.11
N HIS A 29 -56.15 12.51 12.46
CA HIS A 29 -55.73 12.86 11.10
C HIS A 29 -54.27 13.17 11.08
N TYR A 30 -53.46 12.30 10.47
CA TYR A 30 -52.09 12.62 10.08
C TYR A 30 -52.09 13.15 8.63
N ASP A 31 -51.87 14.44 8.52
CA ASP A 31 -51.50 15.05 7.25
C ASP A 31 -50.25 14.41 6.68
N THR A 32 -50.39 13.75 5.55
CA THR A 32 -49.32 13.11 4.81
C THR A 32 -48.47 14.20 4.16
N ILE A 33 -47.45 14.69 4.84
CA ILE A 33 -46.39 15.49 4.24
C ILE A 33 -45.54 14.52 3.38
N GLN A 34 -45.79 14.55 2.08
CA GLN A 34 -44.90 13.89 1.11
C GLN A 34 -43.56 14.59 1.15
N HIS A 35 -42.60 14.09 1.91
CA HIS A 35 -41.20 14.39 1.68
C HIS A 35 -40.77 13.68 0.38
N GLN A 36 -40.74 14.45 -0.71
CA GLN A 36 -39.93 14.07 -1.86
C GLN A 36 -38.49 13.93 -1.40
N GLN A 37 -38.06 12.69 -1.16
CA GLN A 37 -36.65 12.34 -1.13
C GLN A 37 -36.05 12.62 -2.51
N LYS A 38 -35.42 13.78 -2.63
CA LYS A 38 -34.47 14.06 -3.70
C LYS A 38 -33.32 13.06 -3.53
N THR A 39 -33.38 11.97 -4.28
CA THR A 39 -32.24 11.07 -4.46
C THR A 39 -31.17 11.88 -5.18
N ASP A 40 -30.30 12.51 -4.43
CA ASP A 40 -29.03 12.97 -4.95
C ASP A 40 -28.23 11.71 -5.36
N THR A 41 -28.39 11.34 -6.62
CA THR A 41 -27.48 10.42 -7.30
C THR A 41 -26.12 11.11 -7.28
N VAL A 42 -25.31 10.76 -6.28
CA VAL A 42 -23.86 11.05 -6.29
C VAL A 42 -23.35 10.36 -7.56
N GLN A 43 -23.20 11.14 -8.62
CA GLN A 43 -22.42 10.72 -9.79
C GLN A 43 -21.05 10.38 -9.25
N LYS A 44 -20.77 9.08 -9.15
CA LYS A 44 -19.43 8.54 -8.93
C LYS A 44 -18.67 8.95 -10.19
N ASP A 45 -17.92 10.04 -10.11
CA ASP A 45 -16.96 10.43 -11.16
C ASP A 45 -15.99 9.27 -11.33
N THR A 46 -16.35 8.34 -12.19
CA THR A 46 -15.45 7.33 -12.69
C THR A 46 -14.47 8.04 -13.60
N VAL A 47 -13.39 8.56 -13.01
CA VAL A 47 -12.23 9.02 -13.78
C VAL A 47 -11.75 7.80 -14.56
N VAL A 48 -12.15 7.73 -15.84
CA VAL A 48 -11.74 6.65 -16.74
C VAL A 48 -10.21 6.71 -16.80
N LYS A 49 -9.55 5.68 -16.24
CA LYS A 49 -8.10 5.55 -16.35
C LYS A 49 -7.75 5.50 -17.83
N LYS A 50 -6.80 6.36 -18.25
CA LYS A 50 -6.33 6.35 -19.65
C LYS A 50 -5.90 4.94 -20.01
N GLU A 51 -6.42 4.42 -21.12
CA GLU A 51 -6.05 3.09 -21.62
C GLU A 51 -4.61 3.14 -22.14
N ILE A 52 -3.71 2.46 -21.46
CA ILE A 52 -2.31 2.35 -21.85
C ILE A 52 -2.09 0.95 -22.41
N LYS A 53 -1.56 0.89 -23.63
CA LYS A 53 -1.15 -0.37 -24.26
C LYS A 53 0.33 -0.58 -24.11
N TYR A 54 0.73 -1.83 -24.07
CA TYR A 54 2.12 -2.23 -23.88
C TYR A 54 2.52 -3.27 -24.90
N HIS A 55 3.77 -3.20 -25.34
CA HIS A 55 4.38 -4.25 -26.14
C HIS A 55 5.62 -4.83 -25.48
N ALA A 56 6.02 -6.02 -25.95
CA ALA A 56 7.25 -6.67 -25.50
C ALA A 56 8.45 -6.15 -26.30
N PHE A 57 9.46 -5.69 -25.61
CA PHE A 57 10.80 -5.50 -26.19
C PHE A 57 11.70 -6.66 -25.73
N VAL A 58 11.97 -7.60 -26.65
CA VAL A 58 12.78 -8.79 -26.37
C VAL A 58 14.26 -8.43 -26.48
N VAL A 59 15.01 -8.64 -25.40
CA VAL A 59 16.44 -8.38 -25.30
C VAL A 59 17.21 -9.64 -25.69
N LYS A 60 17.72 -9.68 -26.91
CA LYS A 60 18.53 -10.80 -27.45
C LYS A 60 20.02 -10.54 -27.28
N ASN A 61 20.47 -9.34 -27.61
CA ASN A 61 21.83 -8.89 -27.42
C ASN A 61 21.86 -7.68 -26.50
N LYS A 62 22.26 -7.91 -25.26
CA LYS A 62 22.14 -6.90 -24.18
C LYS A 62 22.83 -5.58 -24.54
N ASN A 63 24.05 -5.63 -25.05
CA ASN A 63 24.79 -4.42 -25.41
C ASN A 63 24.15 -3.66 -26.57
N LYS A 64 23.76 -4.37 -27.64
CA LYS A 64 23.17 -3.76 -28.84
C LYS A 64 21.77 -3.21 -28.53
N ASP A 65 20.94 -4.02 -27.84
CA ASP A 65 19.53 -3.73 -27.67
C ASP A 65 19.33 -2.58 -26.67
N PHE A 66 20.12 -2.51 -25.58
CA PHE A 66 20.08 -1.37 -24.67
C PHE A 66 20.61 -0.10 -25.30
N LYS A 67 21.68 -0.15 -26.16
CA LYS A 67 22.09 1.01 -26.95
C LYS A 67 21.01 1.49 -27.92
N THR A 68 20.20 0.58 -28.44
CA THR A 68 19.04 0.95 -29.29
C THR A 68 17.97 1.66 -28.48
N LEU A 69 17.65 1.19 -27.26
CA LEU A 69 16.72 1.86 -26.35
C LEU A 69 17.23 3.25 -25.96
N GLU A 70 18.50 3.37 -25.59
CA GLU A 70 19.14 4.63 -25.19
C GLU A 70 19.18 5.68 -26.33
N LYS A 71 19.16 5.23 -27.58
CA LYS A 71 19.06 6.13 -28.76
C LYS A 71 17.60 6.51 -29.06
N LYS A 72 16.65 5.62 -28.75
CA LYS A 72 15.24 5.80 -29.10
C LYS A 72 14.49 6.65 -28.06
N TYR A 73 14.85 6.53 -26.79
CA TYR A 73 14.13 7.12 -25.67
C TYR A 73 15.00 8.13 -24.93
N SER A 74 14.39 9.20 -24.40
CA SER A 74 15.06 10.12 -23.49
C SER A 74 15.43 9.40 -22.18
N GLN A 75 16.22 10.06 -21.34
CA GLN A 75 16.60 9.49 -20.03
C GLN A 75 15.36 9.28 -19.13
N GLU A 76 14.43 10.21 -19.15
CA GLU A 76 13.17 10.14 -18.38
C GLU A 76 12.28 9.01 -18.89
N GLU A 77 12.16 8.86 -20.21
CA GLU A 77 11.37 7.78 -20.83
C GLU A 77 11.99 6.41 -20.54
N LEU A 78 13.32 6.30 -20.67
CA LEU A 78 14.02 5.06 -20.35
C LEU A 78 13.88 4.72 -18.86
N HIS A 79 13.96 5.74 -17.98
CA HIS A 79 13.72 5.57 -16.56
C HIS A 79 12.30 5.03 -16.28
N ALA A 80 11.27 5.62 -16.92
CA ALA A 80 9.89 5.14 -16.79
C ALA A 80 9.74 3.69 -17.26
N ILE A 81 10.33 3.33 -18.41
CA ILE A 81 10.34 1.94 -18.90
C ILE A 81 10.99 1.00 -17.87
N LEU A 82 12.15 1.35 -17.33
CA LEU A 82 12.84 0.52 -16.35
C LEU A 82 12.07 0.39 -15.05
N ALA A 83 11.47 1.47 -14.55
CA ALA A 83 10.64 1.48 -13.34
C ALA A 83 9.39 0.59 -13.49
N ILE A 84 8.71 0.63 -14.64
CA ILE A 84 7.60 -0.30 -14.96
C ILE A 84 8.09 -1.76 -14.87
N ASN A 85 9.32 -2.03 -15.24
CA ASN A 85 9.95 -3.36 -15.21
C ASN A 85 10.65 -3.68 -13.88
N ARG A 86 10.50 -2.83 -12.84
CA ARG A 86 11.08 -3.00 -11.50
C ARG A 86 12.61 -3.06 -11.50
N LEU A 87 13.22 -2.35 -12.43
CA LEU A 87 14.66 -2.27 -12.64
C LEU A 87 15.18 -0.86 -12.39
N ASP A 88 16.38 -0.75 -11.83
CA ASP A 88 17.19 0.45 -11.97
C ASP A 88 18.06 0.37 -13.23
N TYR A 89 18.68 1.50 -13.60
CA TYR A 89 19.54 1.58 -14.79
C TYR A 89 20.73 0.63 -14.74
N LYS A 90 21.36 0.46 -13.58
CA LYS A 90 22.50 -0.44 -13.37
C LYS A 90 22.13 -1.90 -13.62
N ASN A 91 20.91 -2.29 -13.28
CA ASN A 91 20.40 -3.65 -13.41
C ASN A 91 19.60 -3.90 -14.70
N ARG A 92 19.50 -2.93 -15.63
CA ARG A 92 18.72 -3.06 -16.87
C ARG A 92 19.06 -4.32 -17.68
N TRP A 93 20.33 -4.70 -17.68
CA TRP A 93 20.83 -5.89 -18.40
C TRP A 93 20.29 -7.23 -17.86
N ARG A 94 19.59 -7.25 -16.71
CA ARG A 94 18.92 -8.45 -16.16
C ARG A 94 17.60 -8.76 -16.86
N ALA A 95 17.09 -7.86 -17.68
CA ALA A 95 15.88 -8.11 -18.45
C ALA A 95 16.21 -8.98 -19.69
N ASP A 96 15.35 -9.96 -19.95
CA ASP A 96 15.28 -10.71 -21.20
C ASP A 96 14.11 -10.21 -22.05
N THR A 97 13.13 -9.62 -21.41
CA THR A 97 11.98 -8.93 -22.02
C THR A 97 11.65 -7.72 -21.16
N LEU A 98 11.42 -6.58 -21.80
CA LEU A 98 10.89 -5.37 -21.19
C LEU A 98 9.46 -5.15 -21.64
N VAL A 99 8.62 -4.72 -20.73
CA VAL A 99 7.30 -4.13 -20.97
C VAL A 99 7.53 -2.67 -21.33
N VAL A 100 7.11 -2.28 -22.52
CA VAL A 100 7.28 -0.91 -23.02
C VAL A 100 5.90 -0.35 -23.36
N PRO A 101 5.50 0.82 -22.82
CA PRO A 101 4.28 1.50 -23.25
C PRO A 101 4.35 1.87 -24.74
N ASP A 102 3.25 1.71 -25.47
CA ASP A 102 3.18 2.11 -26.90
C ASP A 102 3.36 3.62 -27.07
N VAL A 103 2.83 4.38 -26.11
CA VAL A 103 2.99 5.84 -25.99
C VAL A 103 3.50 6.14 -24.57
N LEU A 104 4.60 6.84 -24.47
CA LEU A 104 5.15 7.26 -23.19
C LEU A 104 4.50 8.57 -22.73
N GLU A 105 4.01 8.57 -21.50
CA GLU A 105 3.38 9.71 -20.86
C GLU A 105 4.36 10.39 -19.92
N LYS A 106 4.34 11.74 -19.89
CA LYS A 106 5.18 12.52 -18.99
C LYS A 106 4.78 12.33 -17.52
N ASP A 107 3.49 12.21 -17.27
CA ASP A 107 2.99 11.92 -15.92
C ASP A 107 3.14 10.42 -15.62
N PHE A 108 4.16 10.07 -14.85
CA PHE A 108 4.44 8.69 -14.48
C PHE A 108 3.31 8.07 -13.62
N THR A 109 2.45 8.88 -13.00
CA THR A 109 1.34 8.37 -12.17
C THR A 109 0.29 7.61 -12.98
N VAL A 110 0.21 7.84 -14.31
CA VAL A 110 -0.73 7.12 -15.19
C VAL A 110 -0.44 5.61 -15.26
N TYR A 111 0.81 5.21 -15.01
CA TYR A 111 1.22 3.78 -14.98
C TYR A 111 1.00 3.13 -13.62
N SER A 112 0.39 3.86 -12.66
CA SER A 112 0.19 3.32 -11.32
C SER A 112 -0.72 2.08 -11.33
N PRO A 113 -0.29 0.98 -10.71
CA PRO A 113 -1.15 -0.15 -10.45
C PRO A 113 -2.07 0.06 -9.25
N PHE A 114 -2.01 1.22 -8.61
CA PHE A 114 -2.82 1.57 -7.44
C PHE A 114 -3.92 2.58 -7.82
N PRO A 115 -5.08 2.53 -7.17
CA PRO A 115 -6.17 3.49 -7.41
C PRO A 115 -5.75 4.90 -7.04
N LYS A 116 -6.25 5.90 -7.78
CA LYS A 116 -5.98 7.33 -7.51
C LYS A 116 -6.54 7.78 -6.18
N ASN A 117 -7.69 7.23 -5.77
CA ASN A 117 -8.35 7.57 -4.53
C ASN A 117 -8.68 6.31 -3.75
N VAL A 118 -8.56 6.40 -2.43
CA VAL A 118 -8.80 5.31 -1.48
C VAL A 118 -9.60 5.86 -0.30
N SER A 119 -10.89 5.54 -0.24
CA SER A 119 -11.82 6.10 0.76
C SER A 119 -11.46 5.72 2.19
N ALA A 120 -10.94 4.50 2.42
CA ALA A 120 -10.48 4.07 3.74
C ALA A 120 -9.32 4.92 4.27
N ALA A 121 -8.53 5.56 3.40
CA ALA A 121 -7.43 6.43 3.78
C ALA A 121 -7.78 7.93 3.82
N LYS A 122 -9.05 8.32 3.60
CA LYS A 122 -9.47 9.73 3.51
C LYS A 122 -9.06 10.57 4.72
N ASN A 123 -9.09 9.99 5.91
CA ASN A 123 -8.75 10.67 7.16
C ASN A 123 -7.30 10.39 7.62
N ILE A 124 -6.51 9.70 6.81
CA ILE A 124 -5.10 9.40 7.08
C ILE A 124 -4.25 10.43 6.34
N GLN A 125 -3.54 11.29 7.09
CA GLN A 125 -2.74 12.38 6.50
C GLN A 125 -1.67 11.86 5.53
N LYS A 126 -0.93 10.83 5.93
CA LYS A 126 0.11 10.18 5.11
C LYS A 126 0.05 8.68 5.32
N LEU A 127 0.13 7.92 4.24
CA LEU A 127 0.17 6.46 4.27
C LEU A 127 1.10 5.95 3.17
N ALA A 128 2.08 5.12 3.55
CA ALA A 128 2.90 4.38 2.60
C ALA A 128 2.41 2.91 2.53
N MET A 129 2.22 2.40 1.32
CA MET A 129 1.81 1.02 1.07
C MET A 129 2.81 0.32 0.17
N PHE A 130 3.23 -0.90 0.52
CA PHE A 130 4.18 -1.70 -0.24
C PHE A 130 3.56 -3.05 -0.58
N SER A 131 3.38 -3.32 -1.87
CA SER A 131 2.86 -4.60 -2.34
C SER A 131 3.98 -5.59 -2.66
N TYR A 132 3.99 -6.71 -1.95
CA TYR A 132 4.87 -7.83 -2.25
C TYR A 132 4.52 -8.50 -3.58
N ALA A 133 3.23 -8.55 -3.91
CA ALA A 133 2.75 -9.28 -5.08
C ALA A 133 3.20 -8.66 -6.41
N ILE A 134 3.24 -7.32 -6.49
CA ILE A 134 3.54 -6.60 -7.73
C ILE A 134 4.85 -5.79 -7.69
N HIS A 135 5.61 -5.93 -6.60
CA HIS A 135 6.89 -5.25 -6.40
C HIS A 135 6.81 -3.73 -6.61
N ALA A 136 5.81 -3.11 -5.99
CA ALA A 136 5.57 -1.67 -6.12
C ALA A 136 5.11 -1.07 -4.80
N TYR A 137 5.27 0.25 -4.67
CA TYR A 137 4.75 1.02 -3.55
C TYR A 137 3.79 2.10 -4.04
N ALA A 138 2.95 2.57 -3.14
CA ALA A 138 2.10 3.75 -3.29
C ALA A 138 2.20 4.64 -2.05
N LEU A 139 2.18 5.95 -2.25
CA LEU A 139 2.08 6.95 -1.19
C LEU A 139 0.75 7.68 -1.34
N TYR A 140 0.02 7.78 -0.24
CA TYR A 140 -1.24 8.48 -0.17
C TYR A 140 -1.19 9.63 0.83
N GLU A 141 -1.84 10.73 0.47
CA GLU A 141 -2.18 11.82 1.39
C GLU A 141 -3.70 12.02 1.39
N ASN A 142 -4.32 11.91 2.56
CA ASN A 142 -5.77 12.04 2.73
C ASN A 142 -6.57 11.21 1.70
N GLY A 143 -6.09 9.99 1.46
CA GLY A 143 -6.69 9.04 0.52
C GLY A 143 -6.38 9.26 -0.96
N SER A 144 -5.65 10.33 -1.32
CA SER A 144 -5.25 10.61 -2.70
C SER A 144 -3.84 10.10 -2.98
N LEU A 145 -3.66 9.37 -4.09
CA LEU A 145 -2.35 8.89 -4.54
C LEU A 145 -1.48 10.07 -4.97
N ILE A 146 -0.34 10.25 -4.30
CA ILE A 146 0.63 11.30 -4.63
C ILE A 146 1.86 10.78 -5.38
N LYS A 147 2.20 9.51 -5.17
CA LYS A 147 3.36 8.89 -5.83
C LYS A 147 3.24 7.37 -5.79
N TRP A 148 3.79 6.73 -6.81
CA TRP A 148 4.05 5.31 -6.82
C TRP A 148 5.42 5.03 -7.44
N GLY A 149 5.94 3.83 -7.27
CA GLY A 149 7.17 3.41 -7.92
C GLY A 149 7.49 1.93 -7.66
N PRO A 150 8.59 1.46 -8.26
CA PRO A 150 9.06 0.10 -8.09
C PRO A 150 9.72 -0.11 -6.73
N THR A 151 9.73 -1.37 -6.27
CA THR A 151 10.47 -1.76 -5.07
C THR A 151 11.03 -3.18 -5.21
N SER A 152 12.06 -3.49 -4.40
CA SER A 152 12.54 -4.84 -4.19
C SER A 152 12.64 -5.08 -2.69
N MET A 153 11.88 -6.04 -2.20
CA MET A 153 11.80 -6.38 -0.78
C MET A 153 12.60 -7.65 -0.45
N GLY A 154 12.41 -8.18 0.74
CA GLY A 154 13.11 -9.37 1.23
C GLY A 154 12.94 -10.59 0.34
N LYS A 155 14.05 -11.28 0.05
CA LYS A 155 14.05 -12.56 -0.65
C LYS A 155 13.39 -13.66 0.19
N LYS A 156 13.09 -14.83 -0.41
CA LYS A 156 12.41 -15.95 0.27
C LYS A 156 13.05 -16.35 1.60
N ALA A 157 14.38 -16.35 1.68
CA ALA A 157 15.10 -16.72 2.92
C ALA A 157 15.06 -15.65 4.01
N THR A 158 14.82 -14.39 3.65
CA THR A 158 14.79 -13.24 4.56
C THR A 158 13.65 -12.30 4.16
N PRO A 159 12.38 -12.70 4.34
CA PRO A 159 11.25 -11.90 3.89
C PRO A 159 11.12 -10.61 4.70
N THR A 160 10.61 -9.55 4.07
CA THR A 160 10.20 -8.34 4.79
C THR A 160 8.96 -8.66 5.62
N LYS A 161 8.93 -8.21 6.87
CA LYS A 161 7.77 -8.41 7.76
C LYS A 161 6.57 -7.65 7.20
N MET A 162 5.44 -8.34 7.06
CA MET A 162 4.19 -7.79 6.56
C MET A 162 3.33 -7.18 7.67
N GLY A 163 2.29 -6.45 7.29
CA GLY A 163 1.34 -5.78 8.17
C GLY A 163 1.68 -4.33 8.43
N LEU A 164 1.04 -3.74 9.43
CA LEU A 164 1.24 -2.34 9.82
C LEU A 164 2.54 -2.16 10.61
N THR A 165 3.28 -1.15 10.23
CA THR A 165 4.37 -0.56 11.00
C THR A 165 4.35 0.95 10.86
N PHE A 166 5.31 1.64 11.47
CA PHE A 166 5.47 3.09 11.37
C PHE A 166 6.93 3.42 11.14
N THR A 167 7.16 4.56 10.50
CA THR A 167 8.51 5.11 10.39
C THR A 167 9.03 5.53 11.76
N ASN A 168 10.30 5.26 12.00
CA ASN A 168 10.97 5.58 13.26
C ASN A 168 11.94 6.75 13.06
N TRP A 169 13.23 6.46 12.98
CA TRP A 169 14.30 7.43 12.73
C TRP A 169 14.81 7.35 11.29
N LYS A 170 15.44 8.41 10.83
CA LYS A 170 16.03 8.47 9.48
C LYS A 170 17.49 8.92 9.51
N LYS A 171 18.25 8.51 8.51
CA LYS A 171 19.65 8.90 8.33
C LYS A 171 20.00 8.97 6.86
N LYS A 172 20.65 10.05 6.39
CA LYS A 172 21.06 10.20 4.98
C LYS A 172 21.87 9.00 4.49
N ILE A 173 22.80 8.50 5.32
CA ILE A 173 23.58 7.29 5.07
C ILE A 173 23.62 6.49 6.36
N ALA A 174 22.97 5.33 6.37
CA ALA A 174 23.08 4.34 7.44
C ALA A 174 24.00 3.20 6.99
N ILE A 175 24.68 2.56 7.94
CA ILE A 175 25.44 1.34 7.71
C ILE A 175 24.55 0.15 8.02
N SER A 176 24.53 -0.84 7.13
CA SER A 176 23.73 -2.05 7.32
C SER A 176 24.21 -2.84 8.53
N THR A 177 23.29 -3.40 9.30
CA THR A 177 23.58 -4.34 10.39
C THR A 177 23.94 -5.74 9.90
N VAL A 178 23.68 -6.04 8.61
CA VAL A 178 23.99 -7.34 8.00
C VAL A 178 25.40 -7.37 7.40
N ASN A 179 25.84 -6.27 6.83
CA ASN A 179 27.18 -6.11 6.23
C ASN A 179 27.62 -4.65 6.34
N SER A 180 28.70 -4.40 7.03
CA SER A 180 29.25 -3.06 7.28
C SER A 180 29.65 -2.27 6.00
N ASP A 181 29.91 -2.96 4.89
CA ASP A 181 30.23 -2.33 3.60
C ASP A 181 29.01 -1.74 2.92
N TRP A 182 27.81 -2.14 3.31
CA TRP A 182 26.58 -1.68 2.69
C TRP A 182 26.16 -0.33 3.26
N LYS A 183 26.31 0.70 2.46
CA LYS A 183 25.83 2.05 2.71
C LYS A 183 24.39 2.19 2.22
N LEU A 184 23.47 2.45 3.12
CA LEU A 184 22.04 2.57 2.88
C LEU A 184 21.72 4.06 2.80
N ARG A 185 21.61 4.61 1.57
CA ARG A 185 21.31 6.03 1.35
C ARG A 185 19.82 6.30 1.54
N TRP A 186 19.50 7.48 2.07
CA TRP A 186 18.12 7.91 2.35
C TRP A 186 17.35 6.90 3.20
N ASN A 187 18.06 6.35 4.20
CA ASN A 187 17.50 5.31 5.05
C ASN A 187 16.45 5.87 6.01
N PHE A 188 15.32 5.17 6.07
CA PHE A 188 14.27 5.36 7.05
C PHE A 188 13.96 4.04 7.74
N ASN A 189 14.14 3.96 9.04
CA ASN A 189 13.91 2.73 9.81
C ASN A 189 12.41 2.48 10.01
N LEU A 190 11.98 1.21 9.87
CA LEU A 190 10.61 0.75 10.07
C LEU A 190 10.46 -0.17 11.27
N TYR A 191 11.44 -1.04 11.50
CA TYR A 191 11.46 -1.98 12.61
C TYR A 191 12.79 -1.84 13.35
N ASN A 192 12.78 -1.05 14.44
CA ASN A 192 14.00 -0.62 15.11
C ASN A 192 14.90 -1.79 15.57
N TYR A 193 14.30 -2.82 16.20
CA TYR A 193 15.05 -3.97 16.71
C TYR A 193 15.45 -5.00 15.64
N LEU A 194 14.85 -4.93 14.45
CA LEU A 194 15.13 -5.83 13.33
C LEU A 194 16.07 -5.22 12.29
N GLY A 195 16.39 -3.93 12.42
CA GLY A 195 17.19 -3.22 11.43
C GLY A 195 16.55 -3.12 10.05
N ILE A 196 15.21 -3.24 9.96
CA ILE A 196 14.48 -3.17 8.70
C ILE A 196 14.06 -1.73 8.45
N GLY A 197 14.30 -1.25 7.24
CA GLY A 197 13.90 0.07 6.78
C GLY A 197 13.72 0.10 5.27
N TRP A 198 13.30 1.24 4.74
CA TRP A 198 13.45 1.51 3.31
C TRP A 198 14.69 2.37 3.08
N HIS A 199 15.29 2.21 1.93
CA HIS A 199 16.48 2.96 1.50
C HIS A 199 16.73 2.79 0.01
N GLN A 200 17.54 3.66 -0.58
CA GLN A 200 18.07 3.45 -1.92
C GLN A 200 18.94 2.19 -1.97
N TYR A 201 18.69 1.34 -2.95
CA TYR A 201 19.53 0.22 -3.32
C TYR A 201 19.15 -0.35 -4.69
N ASP A 202 19.97 -1.28 -5.20
CA ASP A 202 19.77 -1.96 -6.49
C ASP A 202 18.39 -2.62 -6.62
N LEU A 203 17.70 -2.35 -7.73
CA LEU A 203 16.45 -2.99 -8.13
C LEU A 203 16.67 -3.98 -9.27
N PRO A 204 16.83 -5.27 -8.97
CA PRO A 204 17.22 -6.28 -9.98
C PRO A 204 16.04 -6.93 -10.69
N GLY A 205 14.80 -6.42 -10.56
CA GLY A 205 13.60 -7.00 -11.14
C GLY A 205 13.06 -8.24 -10.38
N HIS A 206 13.43 -8.40 -9.11
CA HIS A 206 12.91 -9.42 -8.20
C HIS A 206 13.17 -9.03 -6.75
N HIS A 207 12.57 -9.73 -5.80
CA HIS A 207 12.85 -9.54 -4.37
C HIS A 207 14.24 -10.09 -4.02
N ALA A 208 15.15 -9.23 -3.55
CA ALA A 208 16.57 -9.55 -3.39
C ALA A 208 17.19 -9.06 -2.08
N SER A 209 16.44 -8.36 -1.22
CA SER A 209 17.00 -7.80 0.00
C SER A 209 17.09 -8.82 1.14
N HIS A 210 17.76 -8.40 2.23
CA HIS A 210 17.77 -9.08 3.52
C HIS A 210 16.75 -8.42 4.45
N SER A 211 15.47 -8.44 4.04
CA SER A 211 14.28 -7.88 4.71
C SER A 211 14.04 -6.38 4.55
N CYS A 212 15.00 -5.57 4.12
CA CYS A 212 14.77 -4.15 3.84
C CYS A 212 13.94 -3.94 2.57
N VAL A 213 13.38 -2.74 2.44
CA VAL A 213 12.65 -2.27 1.25
C VAL A 213 13.58 -1.41 0.43
N ARG A 214 13.96 -1.89 -0.76
CA ARG A 214 14.85 -1.19 -1.69
C ARG A 214 14.04 -0.31 -2.62
N LEU A 215 14.55 0.89 -2.89
CA LEU A 215 13.92 1.92 -3.72
C LEU A 215 14.93 2.47 -4.72
N LEU A 216 14.42 3.09 -5.79
CA LEU A 216 15.21 3.96 -6.65
C LEU A 216 15.74 5.15 -5.84
N GLU A 217 16.80 5.81 -6.30
CA GLU A 217 17.45 6.92 -5.59
C GLU A 217 16.47 8.08 -5.34
N GLU A 218 15.77 8.53 -6.39
CA GLU A 218 14.80 9.62 -6.33
C GLU A 218 13.58 9.27 -5.47
N ASP A 219 13.14 8.02 -5.47
CA ASP A 219 12.03 7.55 -4.64
C ASP A 219 12.43 7.53 -3.16
N ALA A 220 13.60 6.99 -2.87
CA ALA A 220 14.13 6.96 -1.50
C ALA A 220 14.37 8.38 -0.96
N TYR A 221 14.88 9.29 -1.80
CA TYR A 221 15.07 10.70 -1.46
C TYR A 221 13.72 11.41 -1.19
N PHE A 222 12.74 11.19 -2.09
CA PHE A 222 11.40 11.73 -1.90
C PHE A 222 10.79 11.26 -0.58
N MET A 223 10.77 9.95 -0.34
CA MET A 223 10.18 9.36 0.85
C MET A 223 10.92 9.74 2.14
N TYR A 224 12.25 9.94 2.07
CA TYR A 224 13.07 10.43 3.19
C TYR A 224 12.63 11.82 3.66
N ASN A 225 12.24 12.70 2.73
CA ASN A 225 11.79 14.05 3.04
C ASN A 225 10.27 14.12 3.35
N TRP A 226 9.50 13.26 2.71
CA TRP A 226 8.04 13.22 2.85
C TRP A 226 7.57 12.60 4.16
N ALA A 227 8.16 11.49 4.58
CA ALA A 227 7.72 10.76 5.76
C ALA A 227 8.18 11.43 7.06
N ASP A 228 7.37 11.27 8.09
CA ASP A 228 7.62 11.84 9.41
C ASP A 228 8.34 10.83 10.32
N GLU A 229 9.28 11.30 11.12
CA GLU A 229 9.90 10.48 12.16
C GLU A 229 8.97 10.31 13.37
N TRP A 230 9.26 9.32 14.21
CA TRP A 230 8.69 9.22 15.53
C TRP A 230 9.12 10.41 16.42
N ILE A 231 8.36 10.66 17.46
CA ILE A 231 8.73 11.65 18.49
C ILE A 231 9.14 10.88 19.74
N LEU A 232 10.34 11.13 20.23
CA LEU A 232 10.86 10.52 21.43
C LEU A 232 10.77 11.46 22.62
N ASN A 233 10.74 10.91 23.83
CA ASN A 233 10.90 11.68 25.05
C ASN A 233 12.29 12.36 25.10
N LYS A 234 12.51 13.30 26.03
CA LYS A 234 13.78 14.03 26.19
C LYS A 234 15.00 13.13 26.37
N LYS A 235 14.81 11.92 26.92
CA LYS A 235 15.87 10.92 27.09
C LYS A 235 16.12 10.06 25.85
N GLY A 236 15.30 10.16 24.82
CA GLY A 236 15.41 9.35 23.60
C GLY A 236 15.07 7.86 23.78
N THR A 237 14.41 7.47 24.86
CA THR A 237 14.18 6.06 25.26
C THR A 237 12.74 5.58 25.00
N VAL A 238 11.78 6.48 24.95
CA VAL A 238 10.34 6.17 24.80
C VAL A 238 9.75 6.93 23.63
N ALA A 239 9.08 6.23 22.72
CA ALA A 239 8.33 6.86 21.65
C ALA A 239 7.03 7.46 22.20
N LEU A 240 6.91 8.79 22.12
CA LEU A 240 5.72 9.56 22.52
C LEU A 240 4.67 9.58 21.39
N ALA A 241 5.13 9.61 20.14
CA ALA A 241 4.27 9.48 18.97
C ALA A 241 5.00 8.72 17.86
N LYS A 242 4.26 7.92 17.11
CA LYS A 242 4.78 7.20 15.94
C LYS A 242 4.91 8.11 14.73
N GLY A 243 5.76 7.75 13.78
CA GLY A 243 5.90 8.45 12.49
C GLY A 243 4.80 8.10 11.50
N THR A 244 5.11 8.17 10.22
CA THR A 244 4.18 7.84 9.12
C THR A 244 3.81 6.36 9.15
N PRO A 245 2.51 6.00 9.04
CA PRO A 245 2.08 4.61 8.93
C PRO A 245 2.54 3.99 7.61
N VAL A 246 2.93 2.72 7.69
CA VAL A 246 3.42 1.89 6.59
C VAL A 246 2.73 0.55 6.61
N ILE A 247 2.08 0.16 5.52
CA ILE A 247 1.46 -1.16 5.36
C ILE A 247 2.23 -1.94 4.29
N ILE A 248 2.73 -3.12 4.67
CA ILE A 248 3.35 -4.08 3.74
C ILE A 248 2.38 -5.24 3.57
N PHE A 249 1.94 -5.49 2.33
CA PHE A 249 0.82 -6.38 2.07
C PHE A 249 0.99 -7.23 0.81
N GLY A 250 0.06 -8.14 0.61
CA GLY A 250 0.01 -9.05 -0.53
C GLY A 250 0.96 -10.24 -0.40
N PRO A 251 0.64 -11.39 -1.00
CA PRO A 251 1.48 -12.57 -0.93
C PRO A 251 2.81 -12.32 -1.63
N PRO A 252 3.95 -12.73 -1.04
CA PRO A 252 5.24 -12.57 -1.71
C PRO A 252 5.32 -13.45 -2.96
N VAL A 253 5.64 -12.82 -4.08
CA VAL A 253 5.82 -13.48 -5.38
C VAL A 253 7.30 -13.53 -5.70
N PHE A 254 7.90 -14.71 -5.48
CA PHE A 254 9.30 -14.95 -5.81
C PHE A 254 9.44 -15.56 -7.20
N ASN A 255 10.53 -15.27 -7.90
CA ASN A 255 10.88 -15.84 -9.22
C ASN A 255 9.86 -15.61 -10.34
N LYS A 256 8.94 -14.66 -10.18
CA LYS A 256 7.99 -14.21 -11.21
C LYS A 256 8.14 -12.72 -11.45
N LYS A 257 7.82 -12.30 -12.66
CA LYS A 257 7.79 -10.89 -13.09
C LYS A 257 6.34 -10.53 -13.45
N PRO A 258 5.48 -10.22 -12.45
CA PRO A 258 4.04 -10.04 -12.70
C PRO A 258 3.74 -8.92 -13.71
N TRP A 259 4.58 -7.90 -13.81
CA TRP A 259 4.43 -6.83 -14.80
C TRP A 259 4.52 -7.30 -16.26
N LEU A 260 5.11 -8.45 -16.56
CA LEU A 260 5.11 -8.99 -17.94
C LEU A 260 3.71 -9.31 -18.44
N GLN A 261 2.74 -9.50 -17.54
CA GLN A 261 1.33 -9.73 -17.91
C GLN A 261 0.70 -8.48 -18.54
N LEU A 262 1.23 -7.28 -18.29
CA LEU A 262 0.76 -6.02 -18.89
C LEU A 262 0.80 -6.04 -20.42
N ILE A 263 1.69 -6.82 -21.03
CA ILE A 263 1.77 -6.99 -22.49
C ILE A 263 0.47 -7.61 -23.04
N LYS A 264 -0.15 -8.52 -22.30
CA LYS A 264 -1.38 -9.21 -22.71
C LYS A 264 -2.63 -8.55 -22.17
N SER A 265 -2.54 -7.99 -20.97
CA SER A 265 -3.64 -7.35 -20.27
C SER A 265 -3.11 -6.10 -19.54
N PRO A 266 -3.37 -4.91 -20.05
CA PRO A 266 -2.83 -3.66 -19.52
C PRO A 266 -3.15 -3.37 -18.05
N HIS A 267 -4.19 -4.01 -17.51
CA HIS A 267 -4.65 -3.86 -16.14
C HIS A 267 -4.34 -5.08 -15.24
N ALA A 268 -3.48 -6.00 -15.70
CA ALA A 268 -3.21 -7.27 -15.00
C ALA A 268 -2.66 -7.10 -13.56
N ASN A 269 -2.07 -5.96 -13.26
CA ASN A 269 -1.48 -5.67 -11.94
C ASN A 269 -2.24 -4.59 -11.17
N ASP A 270 -3.35 -4.09 -11.71
CA ASP A 270 -4.08 -3.00 -11.08
C ASP A 270 -4.87 -3.50 -9.87
N TYR A 271 -4.73 -2.76 -8.79
CA TYR A 271 -5.62 -2.86 -7.64
C TYR A 271 -6.83 -1.95 -7.85
N ILE A 272 -8.01 -2.46 -7.55
CA ILE A 272 -9.20 -1.63 -7.39
C ILE A 272 -9.26 -1.03 -5.99
N GLU A 273 -10.02 0.05 -5.81
CA GLU A 273 -10.13 0.75 -4.53
C GLU A 273 -10.54 -0.19 -3.38
N ASP A 274 -11.51 -1.09 -3.61
CA ASP A 274 -12.01 -2.01 -2.58
C ASP A 274 -10.92 -2.97 -2.07
N GLN A 275 -10.01 -3.41 -2.93
CA GLN A 275 -8.88 -4.25 -2.51
C GLN A 275 -7.93 -3.48 -1.59
N ILE A 276 -7.63 -2.23 -1.92
CA ILE A 276 -6.77 -1.39 -1.08
C ILE A 276 -7.47 -0.99 0.22
N ASN A 277 -8.77 -0.67 0.16
CA ASN A 277 -9.59 -0.44 1.36
C ASN A 277 -9.54 -1.65 2.30
N HIS A 278 -9.65 -2.88 1.78
CA HIS A 278 -9.57 -4.11 2.55
C HIS A 278 -8.22 -4.26 3.27
N GLU A 279 -7.11 -3.93 2.61
CA GLU A 279 -5.77 -3.99 3.21
C GLU A 279 -5.56 -2.94 4.31
N ILE A 280 -6.24 -1.79 4.24
CA ILE A 280 -6.14 -0.71 5.24
C ILE A 280 -7.07 -0.96 6.43
N GLN A 281 -8.26 -1.52 6.19
CA GLN A 281 -9.36 -1.63 7.15
C GLN A 281 -8.94 -2.17 8.53
N PRO A 282 -8.14 -3.25 8.65
CA PRO A 282 -7.73 -3.79 9.94
C PRO A 282 -6.89 -2.83 10.79
N PHE A 283 -6.30 -1.80 10.17
CA PHE A 283 -5.31 -0.94 10.78
C PHE A 283 -5.78 0.51 11.00
N ILE A 284 -6.94 0.90 10.47
CA ILE A 284 -7.45 2.28 10.51
C ILE A 284 -7.48 2.83 11.94
N SER A 285 -8.04 2.07 12.88
CA SER A 285 -8.17 2.52 14.28
C SER A 285 -6.83 2.85 14.92
N GLU A 286 -5.82 1.99 14.72
CA GLU A 286 -4.47 2.23 15.26
C GLU A 286 -3.80 3.41 14.54
N ILE A 287 -3.93 3.52 13.23
CA ILE A 287 -3.36 4.63 12.45
C ILE A 287 -3.94 5.97 12.93
N LEU A 288 -5.26 6.10 13.02
CA LEU A 288 -5.92 7.34 13.44
C LEU A 288 -5.60 7.67 14.90
N LYS A 289 -5.52 6.66 15.78
CA LYS A 289 -5.06 6.84 17.17
C LYS A 289 -3.66 7.44 17.22
N GLN A 290 -2.70 6.90 16.46
CA GLN A 290 -1.32 7.40 16.46
C GLN A 290 -1.21 8.80 15.83
N GLN A 291 -1.97 9.06 14.77
CA GLN A 291 -2.06 10.39 14.17
C GLN A 291 -2.62 11.43 15.16
N ASN A 292 -3.64 11.07 15.95
CA ASN A 292 -4.21 11.95 16.97
C ASN A 292 -3.21 12.23 18.12
N ILE A 293 -2.52 11.19 18.62
CA ILE A 293 -1.46 11.34 19.63
C ILE A 293 -0.38 12.31 19.14
N LYS A 294 0.08 12.15 17.90
CA LYS A 294 1.09 13.02 17.30
C LYS A 294 0.61 14.46 17.20
N ARG A 295 -0.62 14.67 16.73
CA ARG A 295 -1.23 16.00 16.63
C ARG A 295 -1.30 16.69 17.98
N GLN A 296 -1.85 16.03 19.00
CA GLN A 296 -1.95 16.56 20.37
C GLN A 296 -0.57 16.91 20.94
N TYR A 297 0.44 16.07 20.71
CA TYR A 297 1.79 16.36 21.16
C TYR A 297 2.34 17.64 20.51
N LEU A 298 2.17 17.80 19.19
CA LEU A 298 2.66 18.98 18.46
C LEU A 298 1.91 20.27 18.85
N GLU A 299 0.61 20.19 19.16
CA GLU A 299 -0.20 21.33 19.61
C GLU A 299 0.17 21.80 21.03
N HIS A 300 0.64 20.92 21.90
CA HIS A 300 0.98 21.20 23.29
C HIS A 300 2.49 21.22 23.58
N SER A 301 3.31 21.06 22.55
CA SER A 301 4.78 21.20 22.70
C SER A 301 5.17 22.67 22.64
N PRO A 302 5.94 23.19 23.63
CA PRO A 302 6.36 24.59 23.69
C PRO A 302 7.30 24.96 22.55
#